data_563e9b8dbf674bf76ab49ba78725cef5
#
_entry.id   563e9b8dbf674bf76ab49ba78725cef5
#
_cell.length_a   1.000
_cell.length_b   1.000
_cell.length_c   1.000
_cell.angle_alpha   90.00
_cell.angle_beta   90.00
_cell.angle_gamma   90.00
#
_symmetry.space_group_name_H-M   'P 1'
#
loop_
_entity.id
_entity.type
_entity.pdbx_description
1 polymer ?
#
loop_
_entity_poly.entity_id
_entity_poly.type
_entity_poly.pdbx_seq_one_letter_code
_entity_poly.pdbx_strand_id
1 'polypeptide(L)'
;MKVAVVGAGWAGMAAALGAAQAGHAVTVFEAARTVGGRARAVTAQCADGTALTLDNGQHILIGAYAECLRLMRAVGVHEQTALLRMPLALPFADDTGLRLPDLPPPWDALIGIARARGWSWTERFALLRTAAAWRLRGFACAPDATVAQLCAHLPARLQAEFIDPLCVSALNTPADQSSGRVFLRVLRDSLFSGRGGSNLLLPRMDLGALFPTPAADWLRERGHAVHLGWRVQSLQAVADASEPSGAPTKWLVDGETFDAVVLATTSGEAARLAREAGAALPHNDAQAGAIARWADMAQALHFTAIATVYARLPGGQRAQGPALAGPMLALRSRPGQPAQFVFDRHPLGGPDGVLAFVVSAFDGERSTLETEVLQQAACQLGLPALELVQTIVEKRATFACVPGLQRPPMRPAPGLSLYACGDYIDGPYPATLEGAVLSGTAAAEALALA
;
A
#
# COMPACT_ATOMS: atom_id res chain seq x y z
N MET A 1 -20.32 -1.49 22.67
CA MET A 1 -19.06 -1.90 23.32
C MET A 1 -18.08 -0.73 23.29
N LYS A 2 -17.13 -0.72 24.22
CA LYS A 2 -15.97 0.18 24.19
C LYS A 2 -14.81 -0.49 23.48
N VAL A 3 -14.36 0.04 22.36
CA VAL A 3 -13.37 -0.58 21.48
C VAL A 3 -12.10 0.25 21.44
N ALA A 4 -10.95 -0.39 21.69
CA ALA A 4 -9.64 0.21 21.46
C ALA A 4 -9.11 -0.17 20.07
N VAL A 5 -8.67 0.81 19.29
CA VAL A 5 -7.94 0.61 18.03
C VAL A 5 -6.52 1.11 18.22
N VAL A 6 -5.55 0.20 18.15
CA VAL A 6 -4.13 0.50 18.36
C VAL A 6 -3.43 0.65 17.03
N GLY A 7 -3.19 1.91 16.63
CA GLY A 7 -2.64 2.32 15.34
C GLY A 7 -3.64 3.09 14.49
N ALA A 8 -3.25 4.29 14.00
CA ALA A 8 -4.05 5.15 13.14
C ALA A 8 -3.56 5.17 11.68
N GLY A 9 -3.04 4.06 11.18
CA GLY A 9 -2.82 3.84 9.75
C GLY A 9 -4.14 3.63 9.00
N TRP A 10 -4.08 3.43 7.69
CA TRP A 10 -5.27 3.22 6.85
C TRP A 10 -6.16 2.07 7.36
N ALA A 11 -5.58 0.94 7.77
CA ALA A 11 -6.34 -0.19 8.32
C ALA A 11 -7.02 0.16 9.65
N GLY A 12 -6.29 0.81 10.58
CA GLY A 12 -6.83 1.18 11.87
C GLY A 12 -7.95 2.21 11.77
N MET A 13 -7.79 3.21 10.88
CA MET A 13 -8.83 4.20 10.64
C MET A 13 -10.07 3.59 9.96
N ALA A 14 -9.90 2.58 9.06
CA ALA A 14 -11.01 1.82 8.51
C ALA A 14 -11.77 1.02 9.60
N ALA A 15 -11.03 0.35 10.49
CA ALA A 15 -11.62 -0.37 11.61
C ALA A 15 -12.34 0.57 12.60
N ALA A 16 -11.72 1.71 12.93
CA ALA A 16 -12.29 2.70 13.84
C ALA A 16 -13.59 3.31 13.27
N LEU A 17 -13.56 3.69 11.98
CA LEU A 17 -14.73 4.23 11.29
C LEU A 17 -15.87 3.21 11.25
N GLY A 18 -15.60 1.97 10.86
CA GLY A 18 -16.60 0.90 10.78
C GLY A 18 -17.19 0.57 12.17
N ALA A 19 -16.36 0.45 13.20
CA ALA A 19 -16.81 0.22 14.58
C ALA A 19 -17.68 1.36 15.11
N ALA A 20 -17.31 2.62 14.84
CA ALA A 20 -18.10 3.79 15.23
C ALA A 20 -19.45 3.84 14.48
N GLN A 21 -19.47 3.51 13.19
CA GLN A 21 -20.71 3.40 12.39
C GLN A 21 -21.63 2.27 12.90
N ALA A 22 -21.06 1.21 13.48
CA ALA A 22 -21.81 0.13 14.13
C ALA A 22 -22.29 0.49 15.55
N GLY A 23 -22.07 1.74 16.01
CA GLY A 23 -22.55 2.23 17.31
C GLY A 23 -21.65 1.91 18.50
N HIS A 24 -20.39 1.53 18.26
CA HIS A 24 -19.42 1.30 19.33
C HIS A 24 -18.75 2.61 19.76
N ALA A 25 -18.39 2.72 21.06
CA ALA A 25 -17.55 3.79 21.56
C ALA A 25 -16.07 3.47 21.22
N VAL A 26 -15.44 4.26 20.37
CA VAL A 26 -14.11 4.00 19.85
C VAL A 26 -13.07 4.93 20.46
N THR A 27 -11.94 4.36 20.86
CA THR A 27 -10.72 5.08 21.22
C THR A 27 -9.57 4.59 20.33
N VAL A 28 -8.96 5.51 19.59
CA VAL A 28 -7.81 5.24 18.74
C VAL A 28 -6.53 5.72 19.43
N PHE A 29 -5.50 4.88 19.48
CA PHE A 29 -4.17 5.18 19.98
C PHE A 29 -3.15 5.16 18.86
N GLU A 30 -2.42 6.25 18.64
CA GLU A 30 -1.38 6.35 17.60
C GLU A 30 -0.07 6.83 18.20
N ALA A 31 1.00 6.07 17.97
CA ALA A 31 2.34 6.37 18.48
C ALA A 31 2.97 7.62 17.84
N ALA A 32 2.64 7.89 16.58
CA ALA A 32 3.09 9.08 15.88
C ALA A 32 2.26 10.32 16.23
N ARG A 33 2.78 11.50 15.91
CA ARG A 33 2.05 12.77 16.06
C ARG A 33 1.07 13.04 14.93
N THR A 34 1.03 12.19 13.93
CA THR A 34 0.16 12.28 12.75
C THR A 34 -0.45 10.92 12.44
N VAL A 35 -1.66 10.91 11.90
CA VAL A 35 -2.31 9.70 11.39
C VAL A 35 -1.76 9.30 10.01
N GLY A 36 -2.11 8.10 9.52
CA GLY A 36 -1.79 7.62 8.17
C GLY A 36 -0.74 6.51 8.12
N GLY A 37 0.02 6.30 9.21
CA GLY A 37 1.01 5.23 9.28
C GLY A 37 2.12 5.39 8.22
N ARG A 38 2.32 4.39 7.35
CA ARG A 38 3.29 4.41 6.25
C ARG A 38 2.85 5.29 5.07
N ALA A 39 1.56 5.52 4.88
CA ALA A 39 1.00 6.35 3.82
C ALA A 39 0.51 7.68 4.42
N ARG A 40 1.44 8.63 4.56
CA ARG A 40 1.23 9.93 5.21
C ARG A 40 2.04 11.03 4.57
N ALA A 41 1.67 12.27 4.86
CA ALA A 41 2.46 13.46 4.53
C ALA A 41 3.78 13.53 5.33
N VAL A 42 4.79 14.13 4.69
CA VAL A 42 6.09 14.45 5.28
C VAL A 42 6.46 15.87 4.87
N THR A 43 6.93 16.68 5.81
CA THR A 43 7.45 18.01 5.51
C THR A 43 8.92 17.94 5.14
N ALA A 44 9.29 18.52 4.02
CA ALA A 44 10.67 18.70 3.55
C ALA A 44 11.01 20.18 3.43
N GLN A 45 12.29 20.51 3.49
CA GLN A 45 12.79 21.88 3.21
C GLN A 45 13.76 21.83 2.04
N CYS A 46 13.54 22.73 1.07
CA CYS A 46 14.49 22.96 0.00
C CYS A 46 15.71 23.73 0.49
N ALA A 47 16.81 23.73 -0.28
CA ALA A 47 18.02 24.45 0.05
C ALA A 47 17.81 25.98 0.20
N ASP A 48 16.79 26.55 -0.46
CA ASP A 48 16.37 27.96 -0.35
C ASP A 48 15.45 28.25 0.85
N GLY A 49 15.21 27.25 1.74
CA GLY A 49 14.34 27.39 2.91
C GLY A 49 12.85 27.18 2.63
N THR A 50 12.44 26.96 1.39
CA THR A 50 11.03 26.70 1.04
C THR A 50 10.58 25.36 1.66
N ALA A 51 9.51 25.40 2.46
CA ALA A 51 8.90 24.19 2.99
C ALA A 51 7.97 23.56 1.97
N LEU A 52 8.08 22.24 1.79
CA LEU A 52 7.25 21.44 0.89
C LEU A 52 6.53 20.34 1.65
N THR A 53 5.28 20.08 1.28
CA THR A 53 4.57 18.89 1.71
C THR A 53 4.76 17.81 0.65
N LEU A 54 5.37 16.70 1.06
CA LEU A 54 5.63 15.49 0.26
C LEU A 54 4.91 14.30 0.89
N ASP A 55 4.86 13.19 0.19
CA ASP A 55 4.41 11.93 0.75
C ASP A 55 5.60 11.07 1.22
N ASN A 56 5.38 10.23 2.23
CA ASN A 56 6.38 9.26 2.73
C ASN A 56 6.81 8.25 1.65
N GLY A 57 6.15 8.23 0.53
CA GLY A 57 6.40 7.47 -0.67
C GLY A 57 5.32 7.77 -1.70
N GLN A 58 5.69 7.79 -2.97
CA GLN A 58 4.72 8.04 -4.03
C GLN A 58 3.81 6.83 -4.20
N HIS A 59 2.54 6.97 -3.85
CA HIS A 59 1.55 5.91 -4.00
C HIS A 59 0.68 6.13 -5.23
N ILE A 60 0.22 5.02 -5.82
CA ILE A 60 -0.82 4.97 -6.83
C ILE A 60 -1.94 4.09 -6.29
N LEU A 61 -3.18 4.57 -6.37
CA LEU A 61 -4.35 3.71 -6.23
C LEU A 61 -4.78 3.27 -7.63
N ILE A 62 -5.57 2.21 -7.70
CA ILE A 62 -6.18 1.78 -8.98
C ILE A 62 -7.70 1.78 -8.86
N GLY A 63 -8.38 1.83 -10.00
CA GLY A 63 -9.85 1.87 -10.04
C GLY A 63 -10.52 0.67 -9.37
N ALA A 64 -9.81 -0.45 -9.23
CA ALA A 64 -10.27 -1.64 -8.52
C ALA A 64 -10.21 -1.52 -6.98
N TYR A 65 -9.63 -0.44 -6.41
CA TYR A 65 -9.57 -0.20 -4.97
C TYR A 65 -10.92 0.32 -4.45
N ALA A 66 -11.93 -0.53 -4.52
CA ALA A 66 -13.32 -0.17 -4.24
C ALA A 66 -13.54 0.25 -2.79
N GLU A 67 -12.89 -0.42 -1.84
CA GLU A 67 -13.04 -0.14 -0.41
C GLU A 67 -12.33 1.15 -0.02
N CYS A 68 -11.12 1.41 -0.52
CA CYS A 68 -10.45 2.71 -0.33
C CYS A 68 -11.35 3.86 -0.79
N LEU A 69 -11.92 3.75 -2.00
CA LEU A 69 -12.79 4.77 -2.58
C LEU A 69 -14.11 4.91 -1.80
N ARG A 70 -14.67 3.82 -1.29
CA ARG A 70 -15.87 3.83 -0.45
C ARG A 70 -15.60 4.58 0.87
N LEU A 71 -14.50 4.27 1.54
CA LEU A 71 -14.13 4.90 2.80
C LEU A 71 -13.79 6.39 2.65
N MET A 72 -13.07 6.77 1.58
CA MET A 72 -12.82 8.18 1.26
C MET A 72 -14.13 8.96 1.15
N ARG A 73 -15.10 8.43 0.40
CA ARG A 73 -16.44 9.05 0.28
C ARG A 73 -17.19 9.13 1.62
N ALA A 74 -17.06 8.08 2.44
CA ALA A 74 -17.73 8.04 3.75
C ALA A 74 -17.25 9.15 4.71
N VAL A 75 -16.03 9.64 4.52
CA VAL A 75 -15.45 10.74 5.32
C VAL A 75 -15.45 12.09 4.56
N GLY A 76 -16.19 12.19 3.45
CA GLY A 76 -16.39 13.44 2.72
C GLY A 76 -15.30 13.78 1.69
N VAL A 77 -14.39 12.85 1.37
CA VAL A 77 -13.37 13.06 0.34
C VAL A 77 -13.92 12.63 -1.02
N HIS A 78 -14.00 13.60 -1.95
CA HIS A 78 -14.52 13.37 -3.30
C HIS A 78 -13.42 12.94 -4.26
N GLU A 79 -13.61 11.79 -4.90
CA GLU A 79 -12.64 11.19 -5.84
C GLU A 79 -12.20 12.16 -6.94
N GLN A 80 -13.15 12.90 -7.54
CA GLN A 80 -12.90 13.79 -8.68
C GLN A 80 -11.91 14.94 -8.37
N THR A 81 -11.89 15.38 -7.11
CA THR A 81 -10.98 16.45 -6.66
C THR A 81 -9.71 15.90 -6.06
N ALA A 82 -9.79 14.77 -5.37
CA ALA A 82 -8.70 14.17 -4.62
C ALA A 82 -7.74 13.35 -5.48
N LEU A 83 -8.21 12.80 -6.62
CA LEU A 83 -7.46 11.88 -7.46
C LEU A 83 -7.50 12.32 -8.93
N LEU A 84 -6.38 12.20 -9.61
CA LEU A 84 -6.32 12.21 -11.07
C LEU A 84 -6.56 10.79 -11.58
N ARG A 85 -7.74 10.54 -12.15
CA ARG A 85 -8.06 9.26 -12.77
C ARG A 85 -7.65 9.25 -14.23
N MET A 86 -6.87 8.27 -14.66
CA MET A 86 -6.44 8.08 -16.04
C MET A 86 -6.39 6.59 -16.40
N PRO A 87 -6.61 6.21 -17.66
CA PRO A 87 -6.41 4.84 -18.12
C PRO A 87 -5.00 4.35 -17.81
N LEU A 88 -4.82 3.05 -17.57
CA LEU A 88 -3.50 2.46 -17.34
C LEU A 88 -2.55 2.83 -18.49
N ALA A 89 -1.47 3.51 -18.15
CA ALA A 89 -0.44 3.89 -19.09
C ALA A 89 0.95 3.76 -18.44
N LEU A 90 1.86 3.12 -19.14
CA LEU A 90 3.26 2.95 -18.78
C LEU A 90 4.13 3.48 -19.94
N PRO A 91 4.06 4.78 -20.23
CA PRO A 91 4.88 5.39 -21.28
C PRO A 91 6.30 5.64 -20.77
N PHE A 92 7.28 5.42 -21.65
CA PHE A 92 8.64 5.89 -21.47
C PHE A 92 8.84 7.28 -22.07
N ALA A 93 9.95 7.94 -21.75
CA ALA A 93 10.25 9.28 -22.25
C ALA A 93 10.38 9.37 -23.78
N ASP A 94 10.75 8.28 -24.44
CA ASP A 94 10.82 8.13 -25.91
C ASP A 94 9.45 7.83 -26.56
N ASP A 95 8.35 8.01 -25.82
CA ASP A 95 6.96 7.75 -26.25
C ASP A 95 6.67 6.27 -26.59
N THR A 96 7.58 5.34 -26.28
CA THR A 96 7.32 3.90 -26.35
C THR A 96 6.55 3.42 -25.11
N GLY A 97 6.13 2.15 -25.11
CA GLY A 97 5.44 1.51 -23.99
C GLY A 97 3.95 1.30 -24.21
N LEU A 98 3.26 0.90 -23.14
CA LEU A 98 1.85 0.52 -23.16
C LEU A 98 0.96 1.70 -22.74
N ARG A 99 -0.14 1.90 -23.47
CA ARG A 99 -1.26 2.79 -23.08
C ARG A 99 -2.57 2.09 -23.38
N LEU A 100 -3.40 1.90 -22.36
CA LEU A 100 -4.74 1.35 -22.56
C LEU A 100 -5.71 2.49 -22.91
N PRO A 101 -6.61 2.30 -23.88
CA PRO A 101 -7.72 3.22 -24.12
C PRO A 101 -8.79 3.07 -23.01
N ASP A 102 -9.60 4.11 -22.79
CA ASP A 102 -10.77 4.05 -21.89
C ASP A 102 -11.91 3.23 -22.51
N LEU A 103 -11.75 1.93 -22.53
CA LEU A 103 -12.72 0.96 -23.03
C LEU A 103 -13.01 -0.09 -21.96
N PRO A 104 -14.16 -0.78 -22.02
CA PRO A 104 -14.42 -1.90 -21.12
C PRO A 104 -13.49 -3.09 -21.42
N PRO A 105 -13.11 -3.88 -20.39
CA PRO A 105 -12.37 -5.11 -20.57
C PRO A 105 -13.18 -6.11 -21.44
N PRO A 106 -12.51 -6.90 -22.31
CA PRO A 106 -11.05 -6.98 -22.52
C PRO A 106 -10.55 -6.05 -23.63
N TRP A 107 -11.39 -5.18 -24.17
CA TRP A 107 -11.06 -4.35 -25.35
C TRP A 107 -9.96 -3.32 -25.04
N ASP A 108 -9.93 -2.78 -23.84
CA ASP A 108 -8.87 -1.89 -23.35
C ASP A 108 -7.48 -2.56 -23.47
N ALA A 109 -7.33 -3.76 -22.92
CA ALA A 109 -6.08 -4.51 -22.98
C ALA A 109 -5.73 -4.95 -24.40
N LEU A 110 -6.69 -5.49 -25.17
CA LEU A 110 -6.47 -5.94 -26.54
C LEU A 110 -5.98 -4.81 -27.46
N ILE A 111 -6.68 -3.67 -27.42
CA ILE A 111 -6.34 -2.51 -28.26
C ILE A 111 -5.04 -1.84 -27.75
N GLY A 112 -4.88 -1.74 -26.42
CA GLY A 112 -3.67 -1.19 -25.82
C GLY A 112 -2.43 -1.97 -26.23
N ILE A 113 -2.45 -3.30 -26.12
CA ILE A 113 -1.33 -4.17 -26.55
C ILE A 113 -1.10 -4.08 -28.06
N ALA A 114 -2.18 -4.11 -28.86
CA ALA A 114 -2.04 -4.00 -30.31
C ALA A 114 -1.42 -2.67 -30.76
N ARG A 115 -1.64 -1.58 -29.99
CA ARG A 115 -1.12 -0.24 -30.26
C ARG A 115 0.14 0.11 -29.46
N ALA A 116 0.67 -0.80 -28.64
CA ALA A 116 1.86 -0.54 -27.84
C ALA A 116 3.03 -0.12 -28.72
N ARG A 117 3.60 1.05 -28.42
CA ARG A 117 4.70 1.60 -29.21
C ARG A 117 6.04 0.99 -28.82
N GLY A 118 6.91 0.77 -29.80
CA GLY A 118 8.22 0.18 -29.60
C GLY A 118 8.23 -1.34 -29.55
N TRP A 119 7.07 -2.01 -29.47
CA TRP A 119 6.98 -3.46 -29.48
C TRP A 119 6.72 -4.01 -30.89
N SER A 120 7.43 -5.05 -31.26
CA SER A 120 7.23 -5.81 -32.50
C SER A 120 5.89 -6.57 -32.47
N TRP A 121 5.39 -6.95 -33.64
CA TRP A 121 4.18 -7.78 -33.73
C TRP A 121 4.33 -9.13 -33.02
N THR A 122 5.54 -9.72 -33.03
CA THR A 122 5.84 -10.97 -32.34
C THR A 122 5.69 -10.81 -30.81
N GLU A 123 6.20 -9.70 -30.25
CA GLU A 123 6.05 -9.38 -28.82
C GLU A 123 4.60 -9.15 -28.44
N ARG A 124 3.87 -8.34 -29.22
CA ARG A 124 2.44 -8.10 -28.98
C ARG A 124 1.63 -9.38 -28.98
N PHE A 125 1.87 -10.25 -29.99
CA PHE A 125 1.19 -11.54 -30.08
C PHE A 125 1.55 -12.48 -28.93
N ALA A 126 2.82 -12.52 -28.51
CA ALA A 126 3.26 -13.30 -27.36
C ALA A 126 2.52 -12.88 -26.09
N LEU A 127 2.39 -11.56 -25.82
CA LEU A 127 1.68 -11.05 -24.66
C LEU A 127 0.18 -11.34 -24.73
N LEU A 128 -0.48 -11.13 -25.89
CA LEU A 128 -1.90 -11.44 -26.09
C LEU A 128 -2.19 -12.94 -25.87
N ARG A 129 -1.35 -13.81 -26.40
CA ARG A 129 -1.47 -15.27 -26.20
C ARG A 129 -1.33 -15.64 -24.74
N THR A 130 -0.38 -15.02 -24.04
CA THR A 130 -0.15 -15.24 -22.61
C THR A 130 -1.33 -14.79 -21.77
N ALA A 131 -1.85 -13.58 -22.01
CA ALA A 131 -3.03 -13.06 -21.34
C ALA A 131 -4.29 -13.94 -21.57
N ALA A 132 -4.49 -14.42 -22.80
CA ALA A 132 -5.56 -15.35 -23.13
C ALA A 132 -5.38 -16.70 -22.41
N ALA A 133 -4.17 -17.23 -22.34
CA ALA A 133 -3.87 -18.47 -21.62
C ALA A 133 -4.11 -18.33 -20.11
N TRP A 134 -3.72 -17.22 -19.49
CA TRP A 134 -4.02 -16.94 -18.09
C TRP A 134 -5.53 -16.86 -17.83
N ARG A 135 -6.25 -16.17 -18.71
CA ARG A 135 -7.71 -16.06 -18.60
C ARG A 135 -8.39 -17.42 -18.72
N LEU A 136 -8.00 -18.25 -19.69
CA LEU A 136 -8.56 -19.60 -19.88
C LEU A 136 -8.27 -20.52 -18.69
N ARG A 137 -7.13 -20.33 -18.00
CA ARG A 137 -6.77 -21.05 -16.78
C ARG A 137 -7.33 -20.42 -15.49
N GLY A 138 -8.23 -19.44 -15.60
CA GLY A 138 -8.80 -18.75 -14.43
C GLY A 138 -7.78 -17.98 -13.60
N PHE A 139 -6.66 -17.54 -14.20
CA PHE A 139 -5.54 -16.89 -13.51
C PHE A 139 -4.93 -17.75 -12.39
N ALA A 140 -4.91 -19.06 -12.58
CA ALA A 140 -4.30 -20.03 -11.67
C ALA A 140 -2.90 -20.42 -12.15
N CYS A 141 -2.00 -20.66 -11.18
CA CYS A 141 -0.67 -21.23 -11.40
C CYS A 141 -0.30 -22.15 -10.21
N ALA A 142 0.84 -22.86 -10.32
CA ALA A 142 1.38 -23.64 -9.22
C ALA A 142 1.63 -22.73 -7.98
N PRO A 143 1.42 -23.23 -6.75
CA PRO A 143 1.54 -22.44 -5.52
C PRO A 143 2.95 -21.87 -5.30
N ASP A 144 3.95 -22.57 -5.76
CA ASP A 144 5.38 -22.28 -5.66
C ASP A 144 5.95 -21.50 -6.84
N ALA A 145 5.13 -21.24 -7.90
CA ALA A 145 5.59 -20.53 -9.10
C ALA A 145 5.93 -19.08 -8.79
N THR A 146 7.08 -18.61 -9.27
CA THR A 146 7.45 -17.20 -9.28
C THR A 146 6.93 -16.51 -10.56
N VAL A 147 6.88 -15.16 -10.52
CA VAL A 147 6.51 -14.35 -11.69
C VAL A 147 7.50 -14.57 -12.85
N ALA A 148 8.80 -14.63 -12.56
CA ALA A 148 9.83 -14.90 -13.58
C ALA A 148 9.60 -16.25 -14.27
N GLN A 149 9.32 -17.32 -13.50
CA GLN A 149 9.00 -18.64 -14.07
C GLN A 149 7.72 -18.62 -14.92
N LEU A 150 6.69 -17.92 -14.42
CA LEU A 150 5.40 -17.78 -15.12
C LEU A 150 5.55 -17.04 -16.45
N CYS A 151 6.49 -16.10 -16.54
CA CYS A 151 6.72 -15.23 -17.69
C CYS A 151 7.98 -15.60 -18.52
N ALA A 152 8.69 -16.70 -18.19
CA ALA A 152 9.95 -17.09 -18.80
C ALA A 152 9.87 -17.28 -20.34
N HIS A 153 8.68 -17.59 -20.86
CA HIS A 153 8.43 -17.76 -22.29
C HIS A 153 8.23 -16.46 -23.07
N LEU A 154 8.11 -15.31 -22.36
CA LEU A 154 7.98 -14.00 -23.00
C LEU A 154 9.34 -13.49 -23.50
N PRO A 155 9.36 -12.71 -24.59
CA PRO A 155 10.56 -12.02 -25.04
C PRO A 155 11.20 -11.18 -23.94
N ALA A 156 12.53 -11.14 -23.87
CA ALA A 156 13.30 -10.44 -22.84
C ALA A 156 12.90 -8.94 -22.70
N ARG A 157 12.60 -8.31 -23.83
CA ARG A 157 12.11 -6.92 -23.83
C ARG A 157 10.79 -6.76 -23.06
N LEU A 158 9.82 -7.65 -23.27
CA LEU A 158 8.55 -7.60 -22.54
C LEU A 158 8.74 -7.89 -21.05
N GLN A 159 9.67 -8.76 -20.70
CA GLN A 159 10.03 -8.98 -19.31
C GLN A 159 10.57 -7.68 -18.70
N ALA A 160 11.59 -7.06 -19.29
CA ALA A 160 12.24 -5.87 -18.77
C ALA A 160 11.40 -4.59 -18.82
N GLU A 161 10.58 -4.38 -19.88
CA GLU A 161 9.83 -3.13 -20.08
C GLU A 161 8.37 -3.20 -19.58
N PHE A 162 7.85 -4.39 -19.26
CA PHE A 162 6.46 -4.53 -18.82
C PHE A 162 6.30 -5.41 -17.58
N ILE A 163 6.77 -6.67 -17.59
CA ILE A 163 6.52 -7.60 -16.49
C ILE A 163 7.25 -7.17 -15.21
N ASP A 164 8.57 -6.91 -15.30
CA ASP A 164 9.37 -6.55 -14.13
C ASP A 164 8.93 -5.23 -13.49
N PRO A 165 8.72 -4.11 -14.25
CA PRO A 165 8.20 -2.89 -13.68
C PRO A 165 6.80 -3.06 -13.07
N LEU A 166 5.91 -3.81 -13.71
CA LEU A 166 4.58 -4.06 -13.21
C LEU A 166 4.61 -4.93 -11.95
N CYS A 167 5.43 -5.97 -11.93
CA CYS A 167 5.60 -6.85 -10.77
C CYS A 167 6.15 -6.09 -9.57
N VAL A 168 7.26 -5.37 -9.77
CA VAL A 168 7.90 -4.66 -8.66
C VAL A 168 7.07 -3.49 -8.15
N SER A 169 6.31 -2.81 -9.01
CA SER A 169 5.40 -1.74 -8.57
C SER A 169 4.19 -2.25 -7.81
N ALA A 170 3.68 -3.44 -8.16
CA ALA A 170 2.50 -4.03 -7.53
C ALA A 170 2.84 -4.81 -6.25
N LEU A 171 4.00 -5.46 -6.18
CA LEU A 171 4.37 -6.39 -5.10
C LEU A 171 5.61 -5.96 -4.30
N ASN A 172 6.30 -4.92 -4.73
CA ASN A 172 7.58 -4.46 -4.16
C ASN A 172 8.57 -5.62 -3.91
N THR A 173 8.55 -6.60 -4.78
CA THR A 173 9.36 -7.81 -4.73
C THR A 173 9.82 -8.11 -6.15
N PRO A 174 11.11 -8.43 -6.41
CA PRO A 174 11.60 -8.78 -7.74
C PRO A 174 10.86 -9.99 -8.33
N ALA A 175 10.74 -10.06 -9.66
CA ALA A 175 9.94 -11.07 -10.35
C ALA A 175 10.41 -12.52 -10.12
N ASP A 176 11.69 -12.72 -9.87
CA ASP A 176 12.30 -14.02 -9.54
C ASP A 176 11.94 -14.54 -8.14
N GLN A 177 11.50 -13.63 -7.25
CA GLN A 177 11.08 -13.93 -5.87
C GLN A 177 9.56 -13.76 -5.67
N SER A 178 8.90 -13.01 -6.51
CA SER A 178 7.47 -12.68 -6.39
C SER A 178 6.56 -13.88 -6.65
N SER A 179 5.52 -14.02 -5.84
CA SER A 179 4.48 -15.04 -6.01
C SER A 179 3.69 -14.85 -7.30
N GLY A 180 3.74 -15.83 -8.19
CA GLY A 180 2.93 -15.87 -9.41
C GLY A 180 1.42 -15.84 -9.14
N ARG A 181 0.96 -16.47 -8.05
CA ARG A 181 -0.46 -16.47 -7.64
C ARG A 181 -0.94 -15.06 -7.27
N VAL A 182 -0.14 -14.31 -6.49
CA VAL A 182 -0.49 -12.95 -6.09
C VAL A 182 -0.48 -12.03 -7.31
N PHE A 183 0.54 -12.14 -8.17
CA PHE A 183 0.65 -11.37 -9.41
C PHE A 183 -0.54 -11.60 -10.33
N LEU A 184 -0.89 -12.87 -10.61
CA LEU A 184 -2.06 -13.18 -11.44
C LEU A 184 -3.38 -12.68 -10.83
N ARG A 185 -3.51 -12.69 -9.50
CA ARG A 185 -4.65 -12.13 -8.82
C ARG A 185 -4.76 -10.62 -9.03
N VAL A 186 -3.64 -9.89 -8.85
CA VAL A 186 -3.59 -8.46 -9.12
C VAL A 186 -3.99 -8.15 -10.56
N LEU A 187 -3.44 -8.90 -11.54
CA LEU A 187 -3.82 -8.72 -12.95
C LEU A 187 -5.31 -8.99 -13.20
N ARG A 188 -5.84 -10.08 -12.65
CA ARG A 188 -7.26 -10.42 -12.81
C ARG A 188 -8.15 -9.32 -12.24
N ASP A 189 -7.88 -8.91 -11.01
CA ASP A 189 -8.77 -8.02 -10.28
C ASP A 189 -8.60 -6.55 -10.71
N SER A 190 -7.45 -6.17 -11.32
CA SER A 190 -7.27 -4.84 -11.91
C SER A 190 -7.77 -4.76 -13.36
N LEU A 191 -7.37 -5.70 -14.22
CA LEU A 191 -7.65 -5.62 -15.66
C LEU A 191 -9.02 -6.17 -16.05
N PHE A 192 -9.67 -7.00 -15.20
CA PHE A 192 -10.90 -7.69 -15.55
C PHE A 192 -12.06 -7.43 -14.58
N SER A 193 -11.91 -6.52 -13.61
CA SER A 193 -12.96 -6.18 -12.63
C SER A 193 -14.06 -5.25 -13.18
N GLY A 194 -13.97 -4.83 -14.43
CA GLY A 194 -14.92 -3.93 -15.07
C GLY A 194 -14.26 -2.66 -15.65
N ARG A 195 -15.07 -1.83 -16.31
CA ARG A 195 -14.57 -0.58 -16.92
C ARG A 195 -13.92 0.32 -15.87
N GLY A 196 -12.69 0.74 -16.15
CA GLY A 196 -11.91 1.62 -15.29
C GLY A 196 -11.29 0.94 -14.06
N GLY A 197 -11.42 -0.38 -13.89
CA GLY A 197 -10.75 -1.11 -12.80
C GLY A 197 -9.23 -1.01 -12.87
N SER A 198 -8.67 -0.99 -14.08
CA SER A 198 -7.24 -0.80 -14.34
C SER A 198 -6.78 0.66 -14.31
N ASN A 199 -7.69 1.64 -14.23
CA ASN A 199 -7.31 3.04 -14.23
C ASN A 199 -6.35 3.35 -13.08
N LEU A 200 -5.32 4.12 -13.37
CA LEU A 200 -4.46 4.71 -12.37
C LEU A 200 -5.18 5.88 -11.70
N LEU A 201 -5.10 5.93 -10.39
CA LEU A 201 -5.65 6.98 -9.55
C LEU A 201 -4.48 7.65 -8.81
N LEU A 202 -4.00 8.75 -9.37
CA LEU A 202 -2.87 9.48 -8.84
C LEU A 202 -3.34 10.53 -7.82
N PRO A 203 -2.84 10.52 -6.57
CA PRO A 203 -3.21 11.48 -5.55
C PRO A 203 -2.89 12.92 -5.94
N ARG A 204 -3.89 13.82 -5.82
CA ARG A 204 -3.76 15.27 -5.96
C ARG A 204 -3.60 16.02 -4.64
N MET A 205 -3.65 15.30 -3.55
CA MET A 205 -3.39 15.76 -2.19
C MET A 205 -2.48 14.73 -1.49
N ASP A 206 -1.97 15.06 -0.32
CA ASP A 206 -1.17 14.11 0.43
C ASP A 206 -1.99 12.91 0.91
N LEU A 207 -1.30 11.80 1.15
CA LEU A 207 -1.92 10.52 1.49
C LEU A 207 -2.67 10.53 2.84
N GLY A 208 -2.27 11.41 3.76
CA GLY A 208 -2.98 11.62 5.02
C GLY A 208 -4.33 12.27 4.78
N ALA A 209 -4.39 13.27 3.89
CA ALA A 209 -5.61 14.00 3.54
C ALA A 209 -6.61 13.16 2.70
N LEU A 210 -6.16 12.08 2.04
CA LEU A 210 -7.05 11.21 1.26
C LEU A 210 -8.04 10.43 2.14
N PHE A 211 -7.63 9.97 3.33
CA PHE A 211 -8.51 9.18 4.18
C PHE A 211 -8.20 9.29 5.68
N PRO A 212 -6.96 9.04 6.18
CA PRO A 212 -6.72 8.93 7.62
C PRO A 212 -7.06 10.20 8.40
N THR A 213 -6.71 11.39 7.89
CA THR A 213 -7.00 12.67 8.56
C THR A 213 -8.50 12.99 8.58
N PRO A 214 -9.24 12.96 7.44
CA PRO A 214 -10.69 13.10 7.45
C PRO A 214 -11.41 12.07 8.32
N ALA A 215 -10.91 10.82 8.37
CA ALA A 215 -11.48 9.79 9.24
C ALA A 215 -11.29 10.12 10.74
N ALA A 216 -10.10 10.62 11.10
CA ALA A 216 -9.84 11.05 12.48
C ALA A 216 -10.72 12.24 12.88
N ASP A 217 -10.93 13.19 11.99
CA ASP A 217 -11.81 14.35 12.23
C ASP A 217 -13.27 13.91 12.31
N TRP A 218 -13.73 13.03 11.42
CA TRP A 218 -15.05 12.42 11.45
C TRP A 218 -15.35 11.73 12.79
N LEU A 219 -14.37 11.00 13.34
CA LEU A 219 -14.46 10.33 14.65
C LEU A 219 -14.57 11.34 15.79
N ARG A 220 -13.72 12.37 15.82
CA ARG A 220 -13.72 13.41 16.86
C ARG A 220 -15.03 14.20 16.89
N GLU A 221 -15.55 14.58 15.73
CA GLU A 221 -16.83 15.28 15.60
C GLU A 221 -18.01 14.50 16.18
N ARG A 222 -17.88 13.18 16.29
CA ARG A 222 -18.91 12.26 16.84
C ARG A 222 -18.63 11.81 18.26
N GLY A 223 -17.65 12.45 18.93
CA GLY A 223 -17.34 12.18 20.32
C GLY A 223 -16.45 10.97 20.58
N HIS A 224 -15.82 10.40 19.53
CA HIS A 224 -14.83 9.36 19.68
C HIS A 224 -13.44 9.94 19.97
N ALA A 225 -12.60 9.19 20.71
CA ALA A 225 -11.27 9.66 21.09
C ALA A 225 -10.21 9.23 20.04
N VAL A 226 -9.32 10.15 19.67
CA VAL A 226 -8.14 9.88 18.84
C VAL A 226 -6.92 10.51 19.51
N HIS A 227 -6.10 9.67 20.14
CA HIS A 227 -4.90 10.05 20.85
C HIS A 227 -3.67 9.89 19.95
N LEU A 228 -2.97 11.00 19.69
CA LEU A 228 -1.73 11.04 18.92
C LEU A 228 -0.52 11.18 19.85
N GLY A 229 0.64 10.64 19.47
CA GLY A 229 1.84 10.60 20.29
C GLY A 229 1.73 9.61 21.47
N TRP A 230 0.77 8.73 21.43
CA TRP A 230 0.53 7.72 22.46
C TRP A 230 0.88 6.32 21.92
N ARG A 231 2.02 5.83 22.33
CA ARG A 231 2.43 4.45 22.06
C ARG A 231 1.90 3.55 23.16
N VAL A 232 0.99 2.63 22.81
CA VAL A 232 0.49 1.61 23.73
C VAL A 232 1.66 0.71 24.20
N GLN A 233 1.86 0.68 25.50
CA GLN A 233 2.95 -0.08 26.13
C GLN A 233 2.49 -1.46 26.54
N SER A 234 1.27 -1.59 27.07
CA SER A 234 0.75 -2.83 27.64
C SER A 234 -0.64 -3.19 27.13
N LEU A 235 -0.86 -4.50 26.95
CA LEU A 235 -2.13 -5.10 26.62
C LEU A 235 -2.34 -6.38 27.46
N GLN A 236 -3.33 -6.37 28.34
CA GLN A 236 -3.59 -7.48 29.26
C GLN A 236 -5.05 -7.93 29.16
N ALA A 237 -5.27 -9.22 29.23
CA ALA A 237 -6.59 -9.79 29.38
C ALA A 237 -7.06 -9.68 30.84
N VAL A 238 -8.31 -9.25 31.06
CA VAL A 238 -8.91 -9.13 32.39
C VAL A 238 -10.09 -10.08 32.47
N ALA A 239 -10.08 -10.97 33.48
CA ALA A 239 -11.24 -11.79 33.77
C ALA A 239 -12.39 -10.92 34.27
N ASP A 240 -13.60 -11.10 33.72
CA ASP A 240 -14.78 -10.50 34.31
C ASP A 240 -15.23 -11.37 35.50
N ALA A 241 -15.16 -10.80 36.69
CA ALA A 241 -15.55 -11.52 37.92
C ALA A 241 -17.05 -11.87 37.96
N SER A 242 -17.85 -11.33 37.05
CA SER A 242 -19.29 -11.58 36.95
C SER A 242 -19.63 -12.76 36.01
N GLU A 243 -18.65 -13.25 35.19
CA GLU A 243 -18.85 -14.35 34.25
C GLU A 243 -18.34 -15.69 34.83
N PRO A 244 -19.21 -16.71 35.00
CA PRO A 244 -18.84 -17.99 35.57
C PRO A 244 -17.82 -18.81 34.77
N SER A 245 -17.62 -18.47 33.48
CA SER A 245 -16.79 -19.22 32.55
C SER A 245 -15.29 -18.96 32.66
N GLY A 246 -14.88 -17.91 33.40
CA GLY A 246 -13.45 -17.52 33.50
C GLY A 246 -12.80 -17.08 32.20
N ALA A 247 -13.57 -16.93 31.11
CA ALA A 247 -13.07 -16.38 29.86
C ALA A 247 -12.77 -14.89 30.03
N PRO A 248 -11.68 -14.36 29.43
CA PRO A 248 -11.40 -12.94 29.50
C PRO A 248 -12.47 -12.20 28.67
N THR A 249 -13.25 -11.36 29.35
CA THR A 249 -14.30 -10.61 28.70
C THR A 249 -13.87 -9.18 28.38
N LYS A 250 -12.77 -8.72 28.98
CA LYS A 250 -12.26 -7.36 28.81
C LYS A 250 -10.75 -7.29 28.63
N TRP A 251 -10.30 -6.16 28.12
CA TRP A 251 -8.91 -5.85 27.85
C TRP A 251 -8.47 -4.60 28.57
N LEU A 252 -7.29 -4.64 29.17
CA LEU A 252 -6.65 -3.48 29.78
C LEU A 252 -5.56 -2.98 28.80
N VAL A 253 -5.77 -1.78 28.26
CA VAL A 253 -4.83 -1.11 27.36
C VAL A 253 -4.23 0.07 28.12
N ASP A 254 -2.97 0.01 28.52
CA ASP A 254 -2.28 1.02 29.35
C ASP A 254 -3.10 1.43 30.61
N GLY A 255 -3.76 0.49 31.24
CA GLY A 255 -4.57 0.74 32.45
C GLY A 255 -6.03 1.14 32.18
N GLU A 256 -6.44 1.35 30.95
CA GLU A 256 -7.85 1.64 30.59
C GLU A 256 -8.55 0.37 30.07
N THR A 257 -9.81 0.14 30.53
CA THR A 257 -10.58 -1.06 30.21
C THR A 257 -11.40 -0.91 28.95
N PHE A 258 -11.35 -1.92 28.08
CA PHE A 258 -12.09 -2.04 26.81
C PHE A 258 -12.76 -3.41 26.69
N ASP A 259 -13.88 -3.46 25.96
CA ASP A 259 -14.59 -4.70 25.66
C ASP A 259 -13.91 -5.48 24.51
N ALA A 260 -13.29 -4.76 23.57
CA ALA A 260 -12.58 -5.35 22.45
C ALA A 260 -11.37 -4.50 22.04
N VAL A 261 -10.38 -5.14 21.42
CA VAL A 261 -9.16 -4.48 20.91
C VAL A 261 -8.91 -4.87 19.45
N VAL A 262 -8.56 -3.89 18.62
CA VAL A 262 -8.08 -4.07 17.26
C VAL A 262 -6.62 -3.63 17.18
N LEU A 263 -5.71 -4.57 16.93
CA LEU A 263 -4.29 -4.31 16.69
C LEU A 263 -4.08 -3.90 15.23
N ALA A 264 -3.92 -2.60 14.99
CA ALA A 264 -3.75 -2.00 13.67
C ALA A 264 -2.33 -1.43 13.46
N THR A 265 -1.36 -1.96 14.20
CA THR A 265 0.04 -1.57 14.16
C THR A 265 0.84 -2.33 13.10
N THR A 266 2.15 -2.09 13.02
CA THR A 266 3.04 -2.95 12.24
C THR A 266 2.98 -4.40 12.75
N SER A 267 3.28 -5.38 11.89
CA SER A 267 3.19 -6.80 12.23
C SER A 267 4.03 -7.18 13.47
N GLY A 268 5.24 -6.60 13.60
CA GLY A 268 6.11 -6.87 14.76
C GLY A 268 5.57 -6.27 16.07
N GLU A 269 4.97 -5.07 16.03
CA GLU A 269 4.38 -4.46 17.21
C GLU A 269 3.07 -5.15 17.61
N ALA A 270 2.26 -5.55 16.61
CA ALA A 270 1.08 -6.36 16.87
C ALA A 270 1.46 -7.72 17.49
N ALA A 271 2.53 -8.35 17.02
CA ALA A 271 3.06 -9.59 17.61
C ALA A 271 3.51 -9.40 19.06
N ARG A 272 4.17 -8.27 19.38
CA ARG A 272 4.58 -7.94 20.75
C ARG A 272 3.38 -7.82 21.69
N LEU A 273 2.41 -6.98 21.32
CA LEU A 273 1.20 -6.75 22.10
C LEU A 273 0.35 -8.03 22.24
N ALA A 274 0.23 -8.81 21.16
CA ALA A 274 -0.48 -10.07 21.20
C ALA A 274 0.17 -11.09 22.18
N ARG A 275 1.51 -11.22 22.17
CA ARG A 275 2.20 -12.10 23.13
C ARG A 275 2.00 -11.66 24.57
N GLU A 276 2.04 -10.36 24.84
CA GLU A 276 1.76 -9.83 26.18
C GLU A 276 0.32 -10.15 26.63
N ALA A 277 -0.65 -9.95 25.73
CA ALA A 277 -2.03 -10.32 25.96
C ALA A 277 -2.19 -11.82 26.23
N GLY A 278 -1.52 -12.67 25.44
CA GLY A 278 -1.52 -14.13 25.61
C GLY A 278 -0.92 -14.60 26.93
N ALA A 279 0.15 -13.96 27.39
CA ALA A 279 0.79 -14.28 28.67
C ALA A 279 -0.08 -13.93 29.90
N ALA A 280 -1.00 -12.98 29.73
CA ALA A 280 -1.93 -12.56 30.77
C ALA A 280 -3.25 -13.36 30.80
N LEU A 281 -3.43 -14.32 29.87
CA LEU A 281 -4.65 -15.15 29.84
C LEU A 281 -4.67 -16.14 31.02
N PRO A 282 -5.73 -16.13 31.83
CA PRO A 282 -5.84 -17.07 32.93
C PRO A 282 -6.07 -18.50 32.39
N HIS A 283 -5.14 -19.38 32.69
CA HIS A 283 -5.25 -20.85 32.56
C HIS A 283 -5.81 -21.44 31.24
N ASN A 284 -5.70 -20.73 30.12
CA ASN A 284 -6.15 -21.24 28.82
C ASN A 284 -4.98 -21.44 27.86
N ASP A 285 -4.28 -22.57 28.00
CA ASP A 285 -3.12 -22.93 27.17
C ASP A 285 -3.43 -22.95 25.66
N ALA A 286 -4.65 -23.29 25.27
CA ALA A 286 -5.05 -23.36 23.86
C ALA A 286 -5.11 -21.98 23.20
N GLN A 287 -5.69 -20.97 23.88
CA GLN A 287 -5.77 -19.59 23.36
C GLN A 287 -4.40 -18.92 23.40
N ALA A 288 -3.65 -19.08 24.51
CA ALA A 288 -2.28 -18.57 24.61
C ALA A 288 -1.37 -19.15 23.51
N GLY A 289 -1.47 -20.47 23.28
CA GLY A 289 -0.76 -21.15 22.19
C GLY A 289 -1.18 -20.67 20.78
N ALA A 290 -2.46 -20.36 20.57
CA ALA A 290 -2.93 -19.78 19.29
C ALA A 290 -2.37 -18.38 19.06
N ILE A 291 -2.38 -17.53 20.09
CA ILE A 291 -1.79 -16.18 20.03
C ILE A 291 -0.29 -16.25 19.77
N ALA A 292 0.44 -17.16 20.42
CA ALA A 292 1.87 -17.33 20.20
C ALA A 292 2.17 -17.68 18.73
N ARG A 293 1.47 -18.66 18.16
CA ARG A 293 1.61 -19.04 16.73
C ARG A 293 1.26 -17.89 15.80
N TRP A 294 0.19 -17.15 16.12
CA TRP A 294 -0.19 -15.95 15.35
C TRP A 294 0.93 -14.89 15.37
N ALA A 295 1.48 -14.64 16.54
CA ALA A 295 2.55 -13.66 16.73
C ALA A 295 3.84 -14.09 16.00
N ASP A 296 4.15 -15.40 15.98
CA ASP A 296 5.29 -15.95 15.23
C ASP A 296 5.10 -15.73 13.72
N MET A 297 3.91 -16.01 13.18
CA MET A 297 3.60 -15.71 11.76
C MET A 297 3.72 -14.22 11.44
N ALA A 298 3.21 -13.34 12.30
CA ALA A 298 3.29 -11.89 12.10
C ALA A 298 4.74 -11.36 12.15
N GLN A 299 5.58 -11.96 12.98
CA GLN A 299 6.98 -11.61 13.14
C GLN A 299 7.88 -12.18 12.04
N ALA A 300 7.51 -13.32 11.45
CA ALA A 300 8.27 -13.99 10.38
C ALA A 300 8.20 -13.25 9.03
N LEU A 301 7.39 -12.21 8.88
CA LEU A 301 7.28 -11.45 7.65
C LEU A 301 8.56 -10.66 7.38
N HIS A 302 9.17 -10.90 6.23
CA HIS A 302 10.32 -10.16 5.73
C HIS A 302 9.87 -8.93 4.96
N PHE A 303 10.45 -7.76 5.28
CA PHE A 303 10.06 -6.50 4.65
C PHE A 303 11.11 -6.06 3.62
N THR A 304 10.59 -5.47 2.53
CA THR A 304 11.38 -4.81 1.49
C THR A 304 11.19 -3.30 1.56
N ALA A 305 12.26 -2.55 1.28
CA ALA A 305 12.19 -1.11 1.29
C ALA A 305 11.70 -0.54 -0.05
N ILE A 306 11.14 0.67 0.02
CA ILE A 306 10.92 1.54 -1.12
C ILE A 306 11.65 2.85 -0.85
N ALA A 307 12.40 3.33 -1.83
CA ALA A 307 12.98 4.65 -1.80
C ALA A 307 12.24 5.59 -2.77
N THR A 308 12.04 6.83 -2.33
CA THR A 308 11.53 7.90 -3.18
C THR A 308 12.53 9.06 -3.12
N VAL A 309 13.09 9.41 -4.27
CA VAL A 309 13.99 10.54 -4.42
C VAL A 309 13.19 11.70 -4.99
N TYR A 310 13.01 12.74 -4.19
CA TYR A 310 12.42 14.01 -4.63
C TYR A 310 13.52 14.96 -5.09
N ALA A 311 13.39 15.42 -6.32
CA ALA A 311 14.32 16.38 -6.90
C ALA A 311 13.55 17.49 -7.64
N ARG A 312 14.14 18.65 -7.81
CA ARG A 312 13.50 19.78 -8.50
C ARG A 312 14.37 20.31 -9.63
N LEU A 313 13.73 20.96 -10.59
CA LEU A 313 14.41 21.75 -11.62
C LEU A 313 15.14 22.95 -10.99
N PRO A 314 16.35 23.30 -11.46
CA PRO A 314 17.13 24.39 -10.89
C PRO A 314 16.42 25.75 -10.98
N GLY A 315 16.60 26.60 -9.99
CA GLY A 315 15.81 27.79 -9.62
C GLY A 315 15.72 28.96 -10.61
N GLY A 316 16.16 28.83 -11.83
CA GLY A 316 15.95 29.84 -12.90
C GLY A 316 15.13 29.29 -14.07
N GLN A 317 14.92 28.01 -14.13
CA GLN A 317 14.11 27.34 -15.13
C GLN A 317 12.80 26.84 -14.49
N ARG A 318 11.99 27.77 -13.96
CA ARG A 318 10.60 27.45 -13.66
C ARG A 318 9.97 27.02 -14.99
N ALA A 319 9.80 25.72 -15.14
CA ALA A 319 8.93 25.21 -16.18
C ALA A 319 7.57 25.91 -15.98
N GLN A 320 7.20 26.77 -16.90
CA GLN A 320 5.84 27.29 -16.97
C GLN A 320 4.96 26.12 -17.45
N GLY A 321 4.68 25.16 -16.54
CA GLY A 321 3.93 23.97 -16.87
C GLY A 321 4.60 22.66 -16.37
N PRO A 322 4.05 21.50 -16.77
CA PRO A 322 4.58 20.21 -16.37
C PRO A 322 6.00 19.97 -16.90
N ALA A 323 6.86 19.42 -16.04
CA ALA A 323 8.24 19.06 -16.39
C ALA A 323 8.34 17.81 -17.28
N LEU A 324 7.30 16.97 -17.27
CA LEU A 324 7.20 15.73 -18.04
C LEU A 324 6.04 15.79 -19.03
N ALA A 325 6.07 14.94 -20.06
CA ALA A 325 5.00 14.78 -21.04
C ALA A 325 3.67 14.25 -20.44
N GLY A 326 3.67 13.86 -19.17
CA GLY A 326 2.50 13.38 -18.44
C GLY A 326 2.79 13.34 -16.94
N PRO A 327 1.77 13.04 -16.11
CA PRO A 327 1.92 13.04 -14.66
C PRO A 327 2.82 11.93 -14.15
N MET A 328 3.08 10.90 -14.97
CA MET A 328 3.95 9.77 -14.65
C MET A 328 4.58 9.22 -15.92
N LEU A 329 5.85 8.82 -15.83
CA LEU A 329 6.56 8.06 -16.85
C LEU A 329 7.20 6.82 -16.24
N ALA A 330 7.25 5.73 -17.00
CA ALA A 330 8.09 4.59 -16.71
C ALA A 330 9.56 4.91 -17.06
N LEU A 331 10.47 4.37 -16.29
CA LEU A 331 11.90 4.44 -16.53
C LEU A 331 12.46 3.04 -16.74
N ARG A 332 13.48 2.91 -17.58
CA ARG A 332 14.19 1.65 -17.78
C ARG A 332 15.16 1.44 -16.62
N SER A 333 14.75 0.57 -15.71
CA SER A 333 15.59 0.21 -14.55
C SER A 333 16.69 -0.79 -14.98
N ARG A 334 17.92 -0.52 -14.52
CA ARG A 334 19.12 -1.34 -14.75
C ARG A 334 20.20 -0.96 -13.76
N PRO A 335 21.31 -1.73 -13.63
CA PRO A 335 22.44 -1.35 -12.77
C PRO A 335 22.90 0.09 -13.06
N GLY A 336 23.02 0.92 -12.02
CA GLY A 336 23.33 2.35 -12.11
C GLY A 336 22.18 3.25 -12.55
N GLN A 337 20.97 2.72 -12.76
CA GLN A 337 19.75 3.43 -13.11
C GLN A 337 18.54 2.78 -12.41
N PRO A 338 18.38 2.92 -11.08
CA PRO A 338 17.51 2.08 -10.29
C PRO A 338 16.02 2.45 -10.34
N ALA A 339 15.65 3.68 -10.71
CA ALA A 339 14.25 4.10 -10.66
C ALA A 339 13.40 3.42 -11.74
N GLN A 340 12.21 2.95 -11.34
CA GLN A 340 11.22 2.36 -12.24
C GLN A 340 10.22 3.38 -12.76
N PHE A 341 9.91 4.40 -11.96
CA PHE A 341 8.93 5.43 -12.30
C PHE A 341 9.38 6.81 -11.84
N VAL A 342 8.91 7.83 -12.58
CA VAL A 342 9.00 9.23 -12.19
C VAL A 342 7.63 9.87 -12.27
N PHE A 343 7.31 10.69 -11.28
CA PHE A 343 6.06 11.46 -11.19
C PHE A 343 6.37 12.94 -11.22
N ASP A 344 5.64 13.68 -12.07
CA ASP A 344 5.60 15.13 -12.02
C ASP A 344 4.57 15.57 -10.98
N ARG A 345 5.01 16.31 -9.96
CA ARG A 345 4.12 16.74 -8.88
C ARG A 345 3.20 17.90 -9.27
N HIS A 346 3.55 18.69 -10.27
CA HIS A 346 2.75 19.83 -10.71
C HIS A 346 1.32 19.44 -11.14
N PRO A 347 1.08 18.51 -12.09
CA PRO A 347 -0.28 18.12 -12.47
C PRO A 347 -1.04 17.37 -11.38
N LEU A 348 -0.35 17.00 -10.30
CA LEU A 348 -0.90 16.34 -9.12
C LEU A 348 -1.14 17.29 -7.94
N GLY A 349 -1.17 18.61 -8.19
CA GLY A 349 -1.40 19.63 -7.15
C GLY A 349 -0.21 19.88 -6.24
N GLY A 350 0.94 19.30 -6.54
CA GLY A 350 2.19 19.55 -5.83
C GLY A 350 2.98 20.74 -6.38
N PRO A 351 4.18 20.99 -5.81
CA PRO A 351 5.01 22.11 -6.20
C PRO A 351 5.52 22.01 -7.65
N ASP A 352 5.63 23.15 -8.33
CA ASP A 352 6.17 23.25 -9.70
C ASP A 352 7.61 22.75 -9.79
N GLY A 353 7.89 21.98 -10.83
CA GLY A 353 9.23 21.46 -11.14
C GLY A 353 9.75 20.42 -10.17
N VAL A 354 8.93 19.93 -9.23
CA VAL A 354 9.30 18.84 -8.31
C VAL A 354 8.91 17.49 -8.91
N LEU A 355 9.89 16.63 -9.01
CA LEU A 355 9.77 15.26 -9.50
C LEU A 355 9.98 14.26 -8.36
N ALA A 356 9.22 13.15 -8.37
CA ALA A 356 9.38 12.05 -7.45
C ALA A 356 9.81 10.78 -8.20
N PHE A 357 11.01 10.30 -7.96
CA PHE A 357 11.56 9.07 -8.54
C PHE A 357 11.36 7.92 -7.55
N VAL A 358 10.74 6.84 -8.00
CA VAL A 358 10.41 5.68 -7.15
C VAL A 358 11.33 4.51 -7.47
N VAL A 359 11.94 3.98 -6.42
CA VAL A 359 12.80 2.78 -6.45
C VAL A 359 12.20 1.74 -5.51
N SER A 360 11.51 0.77 -6.06
CA SER A 360 10.95 -0.38 -5.35
C SER A 360 12.01 -1.45 -5.11
N ALA A 361 11.79 -2.29 -4.09
CA ALA A 361 12.71 -3.36 -3.67
C ALA A 361 14.16 -2.83 -3.44
N PHE A 362 14.26 -1.68 -2.81
CA PHE A 362 15.55 -1.01 -2.57
C PHE A 362 16.34 -1.69 -1.45
N ASP A 363 17.62 -1.99 -1.72
CA ASP A 363 18.55 -2.62 -0.77
C ASP A 363 19.94 -1.96 -0.71
N GLY A 364 20.10 -0.81 -1.42
CA GLY A 364 21.38 -0.12 -1.56
C GLY A 364 21.65 0.99 -0.53
N GLU A 365 22.74 1.72 -0.78
CA GLU A 365 23.12 2.89 0.00
C GLU A 365 22.44 4.16 -0.54
N ARG A 366 21.99 5.01 0.38
CA ARG A 366 21.23 6.25 0.04
C ARG A 366 22.02 7.21 -0.85
N SER A 367 23.30 7.44 -0.58
CA SER A 367 24.13 8.39 -1.34
C SER A 367 24.38 7.91 -2.77
N THR A 368 24.56 6.61 -2.96
CA THR A 368 24.68 5.99 -4.28
C THR A 368 23.37 6.13 -5.06
N LEU A 369 22.24 5.81 -4.41
CA LEU A 369 20.90 5.96 -4.97
C LEU A 369 20.65 7.38 -5.50
N GLU A 370 20.94 8.40 -4.70
CA GLU A 370 20.73 9.81 -5.05
C GLU A 370 21.51 10.17 -6.32
N THR A 371 22.77 9.78 -6.40
CA THR A 371 23.63 10.01 -7.56
C THR A 371 23.10 9.29 -8.81
N GLU A 372 22.79 8.00 -8.69
CA GLU A 372 22.31 7.16 -9.79
C GLU A 372 20.96 7.65 -10.35
N VAL A 373 20.02 8.04 -9.48
CA VAL A 373 18.70 8.55 -9.88
C VAL A 373 18.84 9.89 -10.63
N LEU A 374 19.68 10.80 -10.15
CA LEU A 374 19.90 12.08 -10.84
C LEU A 374 20.58 11.89 -12.21
N GLN A 375 21.54 10.96 -12.31
CA GLN A 375 22.14 10.58 -13.60
C GLN A 375 21.12 9.92 -14.53
N GLN A 376 20.27 9.03 -14.00
CA GLN A 376 19.19 8.40 -14.77
C GLN A 376 18.22 9.44 -15.33
N ALA A 377 17.85 10.46 -14.55
CA ALA A 377 17.00 11.56 -14.98
C ALA A 377 17.62 12.31 -16.18
N ALA A 378 18.89 12.66 -16.10
CA ALA A 378 19.60 13.32 -17.19
C ALA A 378 19.63 12.44 -18.46
N CYS A 379 19.97 11.14 -18.31
CA CYS A 379 20.09 10.20 -19.42
C CYS A 379 18.76 9.86 -20.11
N GLN A 380 17.71 9.58 -19.33
CA GLN A 380 16.46 9.05 -19.87
C GLN A 380 15.42 10.14 -20.15
N LEU A 381 15.43 11.25 -19.40
CA LEU A 381 14.46 12.33 -19.55
C LEU A 381 15.01 13.56 -20.28
N GLY A 382 16.34 13.62 -20.49
CA GLY A 382 16.99 14.79 -21.10
C GLY A 382 16.85 16.06 -20.22
N LEU A 383 16.62 15.90 -18.93
CA LEU A 383 16.47 17.00 -18.00
C LEU A 383 17.82 17.62 -17.62
N PRO A 384 17.88 18.93 -17.30
CA PRO A 384 19.07 19.53 -16.73
C PRO A 384 19.42 18.90 -15.38
N ALA A 385 20.59 19.25 -14.84
CA ALA A 385 20.98 18.79 -13.50
C ALA A 385 19.91 19.20 -12.47
N LEU A 386 19.26 18.20 -11.88
CA LEU A 386 18.23 18.41 -10.85
C LEU A 386 18.86 18.69 -9.50
N GLU A 387 18.21 19.50 -8.69
CA GLU A 387 18.55 19.72 -7.29
C GLU A 387 17.84 18.70 -6.41
N LEU A 388 18.59 17.98 -5.57
CA LEU A 388 18.01 17.06 -4.60
C LEU A 388 17.19 17.85 -3.56
N VAL A 389 15.94 17.45 -3.35
CA VAL A 389 15.07 18.01 -2.30
C VAL A 389 15.10 17.11 -1.06
N GLN A 390 14.73 15.86 -1.22
CA GLN A 390 14.62 14.90 -0.12
C GLN A 390 14.67 13.49 -0.65
N THR A 391 15.39 12.61 0.04
CA THR A 391 15.27 11.17 -0.17
C THR A 391 14.59 10.53 1.02
N ILE A 392 13.53 9.79 0.77
CA ILE A 392 12.79 9.06 1.79
C ILE A 392 12.98 7.57 1.51
N VAL A 393 13.47 6.83 2.50
CA VAL A 393 13.61 5.38 2.46
C VAL A 393 12.70 4.77 3.52
N GLU A 394 11.57 4.23 3.11
CA GLU A 394 10.73 3.44 4.00
C GLU A 394 11.26 2.00 4.02
N LYS A 395 12.03 1.67 5.06
CA LYS A 395 12.71 0.37 5.19
C LYS A 395 11.76 -0.82 5.32
N ARG A 396 10.55 -0.57 5.82
CA ARG A 396 9.50 -1.57 6.00
C ARG A 396 8.27 -1.20 5.19
N ALA A 397 8.47 -0.87 3.91
CA ALA A 397 7.41 -0.39 3.05
C ALA A 397 6.32 -1.46 2.86
N THR A 398 6.72 -2.65 2.44
CA THR A 398 5.85 -3.81 2.30
C THR A 398 6.58 -5.07 2.72
N PHE A 399 5.87 -6.12 3.07
CA PHE A 399 6.48 -7.44 3.19
C PHE A 399 6.64 -8.07 1.79
N ALA A 400 7.66 -8.93 1.64
CA ALA A 400 7.94 -9.64 0.39
C ALA A 400 6.82 -10.65 0.08
N CYS A 401 6.17 -10.49 -1.06
CA CYS A 401 5.10 -11.38 -1.52
C CYS A 401 5.68 -12.62 -2.23
N VAL A 402 6.37 -13.48 -1.48
CA VAL A 402 7.02 -14.71 -2.01
C VAL A 402 6.04 -15.87 -2.16
N PRO A 403 6.34 -16.89 -2.99
CA PRO A 403 5.56 -18.11 -3.06
C PRO A 403 5.44 -18.82 -1.70
N GLY A 404 4.26 -19.36 -1.40
CA GLY A 404 4.03 -20.08 -0.16
C GLY A 404 3.94 -19.23 1.11
N LEU A 405 4.01 -17.90 1.00
CA LEU A 405 3.91 -17.00 2.15
C LEU A 405 2.62 -17.25 2.94
N GLN A 406 2.77 -17.52 4.24
CA GLN A 406 1.68 -17.60 5.19
C GLN A 406 1.51 -16.28 5.92
N ARG A 407 0.30 -15.76 5.98
CA ARG A 407 -0.03 -14.51 6.66
C ARG A 407 -0.95 -14.77 7.86
N PRO A 408 -0.81 -14.00 8.96
CA PRO A 408 -1.63 -14.20 10.13
C PRO A 408 -3.11 -13.87 9.84
N PRO A 409 -4.07 -14.66 10.38
CA PRO A 409 -5.49 -14.35 10.25
C PRO A 409 -5.88 -13.13 11.08
N MET A 410 -7.07 -12.56 10.81
CA MET A 410 -7.61 -11.39 11.53
C MET A 410 -7.79 -11.64 13.04
N ARG A 411 -8.13 -12.85 13.46
CA ARG A 411 -8.30 -13.22 14.88
C ARG A 411 -7.07 -13.97 15.39
N PRO A 412 -6.31 -13.41 16.35
CA PRO A 412 -5.16 -14.09 16.95
C PRO A 412 -5.53 -15.40 17.67
N ALA A 413 -6.70 -15.44 18.29
CA ALA A 413 -7.26 -16.66 18.86
C ALA A 413 -8.79 -16.68 18.76
N PRO A 414 -9.42 -17.84 18.57
CA PRO A 414 -10.88 -17.98 18.62
C PRO A 414 -11.46 -17.63 19.99
N GLY A 415 -12.67 -17.07 20.00
CA GLY A 415 -13.41 -16.79 21.23
C GLY A 415 -12.92 -15.57 22.04
N LEU A 416 -11.92 -14.84 21.55
CA LEU A 416 -11.45 -13.61 22.16
C LEU A 416 -11.90 -12.40 21.33
N SER A 417 -12.25 -11.30 22.03
CA SER A 417 -12.53 -9.99 21.43
C SER A 417 -11.23 -9.24 21.11
N LEU A 418 -10.22 -9.96 20.57
CA LEU A 418 -8.94 -9.46 20.11
C LEU A 418 -8.84 -9.69 18.60
N TYR A 419 -8.68 -8.59 17.87
CA TYR A 419 -8.62 -8.58 16.41
C TYR A 419 -7.32 -7.93 15.95
N ALA A 420 -6.91 -8.21 14.73
CA ALA A 420 -5.80 -7.52 14.08
C ALA A 420 -6.20 -7.11 12.66
N CYS A 421 -5.72 -5.96 12.22
CA CYS A 421 -5.86 -5.50 10.84
C CYS A 421 -4.58 -4.84 10.34
N GLY A 422 -4.40 -4.86 9.03
CA GLY A 422 -3.22 -4.33 8.34
C GLY A 422 -3.08 -5.01 6.98
N ASP A 423 -2.21 -4.46 6.15
CA ASP A 423 -1.89 -5.02 4.83
C ASP A 423 -1.27 -6.43 4.91
N TYR A 424 -0.75 -6.81 6.08
CA TYR A 424 -0.12 -8.09 6.36
C TYR A 424 -1.10 -9.19 6.80
N ILE A 425 -2.33 -8.84 7.18
CA ILE A 425 -3.35 -9.83 7.55
C ILE A 425 -3.80 -10.61 6.31
N ASP A 426 -4.11 -11.90 6.49
CA ASP A 426 -4.54 -12.74 5.39
C ASP A 426 -5.80 -12.17 4.71
N GLY A 427 -5.74 -12.12 3.39
CA GLY A 427 -6.76 -11.48 2.55
C GLY A 427 -6.35 -11.40 1.08
N PRO A 428 -7.21 -10.83 0.24
CA PRO A 428 -7.03 -10.90 -1.22
C PRO A 428 -5.87 -10.07 -1.78
N TYR A 429 -5.51 -8.93 -1.14
CA TYR A 429 -4.57 -7.96 -1.69
C TYR A 429 -3.44 -7.67 -0.70
N PRO A 430 -2.44 -8.59 -0.60
CA PRO A 430 -1.31 -8.42 0.30
C PRO A 430 -0.50 -7.15 -0.01
N ALA A 431 -0.01 -6.50 1.04
CA ALA A 431 0.91 -5.37 0.95
C ALA A 431 0.36 -4.15 0.17
N THR A 432 -0.97 -3.95 0.15
CA THR A 432 -1.64 -2.82 -0.53
C THR A 432 -2.50 -2.00 0.42
N LEU A 433 -2.81 -0.75 0.03
CA LEU A 433 -3.76 0.10 0.77
C LEU A 433 -5.16 -0.55 0.78
N GLU A 434 -5.60 -1.14 -0.33
CA GLU A 434 -6.89 -1.85 -0.40
C GLU A 434 -6.93 -3.03 0.56
N GLY A 435 -5.88 -3.85 0.60
CA GLY A 435 -5.78 -4.96 1.56
C GLY A 435 -5.80 -4.48 3.01
N ALA A 436 -5.14 -3.35 3.28
CA ALA A 436 -5.14 -2.74 4.61
C ALA A 436 -6.54 -2.30 5.04
N VAL A 437 -7.26 -1.54 4.22
CA VAL A 437 -8.61 -1.07 4.59
C VAL A 437 -9.63 -2.19 4.62
N LEU A 438 -9.57 -3.16 3.70
CA LEU A 438 -10.43 -4.35 3.73
C LEU A 438 -10.27 -5.13 5.03
N SER A 439 -9.04 -5.31 5.51
CA SER A 439 -8.81 -5.99 6.79
C SER A 439 -9.36 -5.19 7.98
N GLY A 440 -9.30 -3.85 7.92
CA GLY A 440 -9.89 -2.97 8.92
C GLY A 440 -11.42 -3.04 8.93
N THR A 441 -12.05 -2.99 7.77
CA THR A 441 -13.51 -3.14 7.61
C THR A 441 -13.98 -4.51 8.10
N ALA A 442 -13.27 -5.58 7.74
CA ALA A 442 -13.59 -6.93 8.21
C ALA A 442 -13.49 -7.06 9.75
N ALA A 443 -12.49 -6.40 10.37
CA ALA A 443 -12.39 -6.37 11.83
C ALA A 443 -13.57 -5.64 12.47
N ALA A 444 -14.02 -4.53 11.89
CA ALA A 444 -15.19 -3.80 12.36
C ALA A 444 -16.50 -4.60 12.19
N GLU A 445 -16.67 -5.31 11.08
CA GLU A 445 -17.80 -6.21 10.85
C GLU A 445 -17.83 -7.36 11.87
N ALA A 446 -16.66 -7.92 12.17
CA ALA A 446 -16.53 -8.98 13.18
C ALA A 446 -16.85 -8.50 14.61
N LEU A 447 -16.57 -7.22 14.92
CA LEU A 447 -16.97 -6.57 16.18
C LEU A 447 -18.49 -6.39 16.26
N ALA A 448 -19.15 -6.05 15.15
CA ALA A 448 -20.60 -5.85 15.13
C ALA A 448 -21.40 -7.16 15.31
N LEU A 449 -20.77 -8.30 15.10
CA LEU A 449 -21.36 -9.65 15.25
C LEU A 449 -21.05 -10.28 16.62
N ALA A 450 -20.21 -9.68 17.43
CA ALA A 450 -19.79 -10.14 18.75
C ALA A 450 -20.63 -9.53 19.87
#